data_86c8d4f0d0fa4d207bcfc384828f7488
#
_entry.id   86c8d4f0d0fa4d207bcfc384828f7488
#
_cell.length_a   1.000
_cell.length_b   1.000
_cell.length_c   1.000
_cell.angle_alpha   90.00
_cell.angle_beta   90.00
_cell.angle_gamma   90.00
#
_symmetry.space_group_name_H-M   'P 1'
#
loop_
_entity.id
_entity.type
_entity.pdbx_description
1 polymer ?
#
loop_
_entity_poly.entity_id
_entity_poly.type
_entity_poly.pdbx_seq_one_letter_code
_entity_poly.pdbx_strand_id
1 'polypeptide(L)'
;MTTIFLSFASENTTCADEMRQGGEAAGYTVWREPDYPTPREQSYPYLIESAIIGSAVVVLLWSAQAATDEWVERNTLFAGRLHKPVLLVTLDATLPPNTLIAQATLAAQGACSAVAASLLPHLPAPDSADPFLGLCEQAAHEYIARRKEAIERAKAMLAQGEHREELLPLLDYLAHHDLMNGVREKAQAALDADTPPPQNAQVRPLFPPEDARFIIGVTCPNGHITYFNRRRLCHDTVIAERVVRAGLEVHRYDLVCGTCKAEMRVPVDCRDC
;
A
#
# COMPACT_ATOMS: atom_id res chain seq x y z
N MET A 1 6.47 11.45 -21.10
CA MET A 1 5.91 10.26 -21.77
C MET A 1 5.18 9.45 -20.72
N THR A 2 4.01 8.97 -21.04
CA THR A 2 3.20 8.17 -20.09
C THR A 2 3.76 6.75 -19.96
N THR A 3 4.01 6.31 -18.74
CA THR A 3 4.54 4.98 -18.45
C THR A 3 3.43 3.99 -18.14
N ILE A 4 3.49 2.80 -18.72
CA ILE A 4 2.61 1.65 -18.49
C ILE A 4 3.40 0.56 -17.78
N PHE A 5 2.84 -0.02 -16.74
CA PHE A 5 3.41 -1.21 -16.11
C PHE A 5 2.68 -2.46 -16.58
N LEU A 6 3.40 -3.46 -17.10
CA LEU A 6 2.85 -4.77 -17.48
C LEU A 6 3.11 -5.79 -16.37
N SER A 7 2.04 -6.35 -15.82
CA SER A 7 2.09 -7.48 -14.88
C SER A 7 1.58 -8.74 -15.57
N PHE A 8 2.38 -9.80 -15.55
CA PHE A 8 2.07 -11.05 -16.25
C PHE A 8 2.88 -12.22 -15.67
N ALA A 9 2.39 -13.44 -15.85
CA ALA A 9 3.16 -14.65 -15.55
C ALA A 9 4.22 -14.90 -16.60
N SER A 10 5.36 -15.50 -16.24
CA SER A 10 6.51 -15.74 -17.11
C SER A 10 6.17 -16.48 -18.41
N GLU A 11 5.18 -17.35 -18.37
CA GLU A 11 4.67 -18.09 -19.54
C GLU A 11 4.00 -17.18 -20.57
N ASN A 12 3.57 -15.99 -20.17
CA ASN A 12 2.93 -15.02 -21.05
C ASN A 12 3.91 -13.99 -21.65
N THR A 13 5.22 -14.22 -21.55
CA THR A 13 6.27 -13.30 -22.02
C THR A 13 6.10 -12.89 -23.48
N THR A 14 5.75 -13.81 -24.39
CA THR A 14 5.50 -13.49 -25.80
C THR A 14 4.40 -12.45 -25.96
N CYS A 15 3.31 -12.59 -25.20
CA CYS A 15 2.22 -11.64 -25.23
C CYS A 15 2.65 -10.28 -24.65
N ALA A 16 3.39 -10.29 -23.56
CA ALA A 16 3.94 -9.07 -22.98
C ALA A 16 4.88 -8.34 -23.95
N ASP A 17 5.69 -9.07 -24.74
CA ASP A 17 6.54 -8.51 -25.79
C ASP A 17 5.75 -7.83 -26.90
N GLU A 18 4.68 -8.46 -27.40
CA GLU A 18 3.77 -7.87 -28.38
C GLU A 18 3.08 -6.62 -27.84
N MET A 19 2.62 -6.64 -26.57
CA MET A 19 2.03 -5.51 -25.89
C MET A 19 3.00 -4.36 -25.73
N ARG A 20 4.25 -4.66 -25.36
CA ARG A 20 5.32 -3.67 -25.26
C ARG A 20 5.58 -3.00 -26.60
N GLN A 21 5.78 -3.78 -27.64
CA GLN A 21 6.02 -3.24 -29.00
C GLN A 21 4.88 -2.34 -29.46
N GLY A 22 3.63 -2.77 -29.26
CA GLY A 22 2.45 -1.99 -29.59
C GLY A 22 2.34 -0.69 -28.80
N GLY A 23 2.61 -0.73 -27.51
CA GLY A 23 2.61 0.44 -26.62
C GLY A 23 3.73 1.43 -26.98
N GLU A 24 4.95 0.95 -27.18
CA GLU A 24 6.09 1.79 -27.58
C GLU A 24 5.87 2.44 -28.96
N ALA A 25 5.30 1.70 -29.92
CA ALA A 25 4.92 2.25 -31.23
C ALA A 25 3.84 3.33 -31.12
N ALA A 26 2.98 3.28 -30.11
CA ALA A 26 1.96 4.27 -29.80
C ALA A 26 2.48 5.44 -28.94
N GLY A 27 3.77 5.47 -28.58
CA GLY A 27 4.41 6.57 -27.87
C GLY A 27 4.41 6.45 -26.35
N TYR A 28 4.13 5.26 -25.80
CA TYR A 28 4.22 4.98 -24.37
C TYR A 28 5.63 4.48 -23.98
N THR A 29 5.99 4.69 -22.73
CA THR A 29 7.07 3.90 -22.10
C THR A 29 6.42 2.68 -21.46
N VAL A 30 6.91 1.47 -21.80
CA VAL A 30 6.33 0.24 -21.25
C VAL A 30 7.38 -0.45 -20.38
N TRP A 31 7.06 -0.55 -19.08
CA TRP A 31 7.87 -1.25 -18.11
C TRP A 31 7.32 -2.66 -17.88
N ARG A 32 8.20 -3.65 -17.81
CA ARG A 32 7.87 -5.04 -17.51
C ARG A 32 8.90 -5.69 -16.60
N GLU A 33 8.49 -6.66 -15.82
CA GLU A 33 9.29 -7.29 -14.78
C GLU A 33 10.61 -7.95 -15.29
N PRO A 34 10.66 -8.68 -16.41
CA PRO A 34 11.89 -9.33 -16.88
C PRO A 34 13.01 -8.40 -17.37
N ASP A 35 12.76 -7.10 -17.45
CA ASP A 35 13.81 -6.14 -17.86
C ASP A 35 14.87 -5.92 -16.76
N TYR A 36 14.70 -6.54 -15.58
CA TYR A 36 15.68 -6.51 -14.49
C TYR A 36 16.44 -7.85 -14.36
N PRO A 37 17.77 -7.81 -14.32
CA PRO A 37 18.60 -9.00 -14.48
C PRO A 37 18.66 -9.97 -13.31
N THR A 38 18.10 -9.65 -12.13
CA THR A 38 18.21 -10.58 -10.99
C THR A 38 17.04 -10.49 -10.01
N PRO A 39 16.14 -11.50 -9.97
CA PRO A 39 15.02 -11.60 -8.99
C PRO A 39 15.47 -11.83 -7.54
N ARG A 40 16.77 -11.87 -7.25
CA ARG A 40 17.32 -12.29 -5.96
C ARG A 40 17.94 -11.19 -5.11
N GLU A 41 18.03 -9.97 -5.62
CA GLU A 41 18.53 -8.85 -4.85
C GLU A 41 17.43 -8.30 -3.92
N GLN A 42 17.79 -7.97 -2.69
CA GLN A 42 16.85 -7.42 -1.69
C GLN A 42 16.13 -6.14 -2.16
N SER A 43 16.69 -5.46 -3.15
CA SER A 43 16.12 -4.26 -3.79
C SER A 43 15.07 -4.56 -4.87
N TYR A 44 14.92 -5.81 -5.30
CA TYR A 44 14.02 -6.17 -6.40
C TYR A 44 12.54 -5.81 -6.14
N PRO A 45 11.96 -6.14 -4.98
CA PRO A 45 10.60 -5.70 -4.66
C PRO A 45 10.43 -4.18 -4.73
N TYR A 46 11.39 -3.42 -4.22
CA TYR A 46 11.37 -1.95 -4.26
C TYR A 46 11.42 -1.41 -5.69
N LEU A 47 12.17 -2.04 -6.59
CA LEU A 47 12.24 -1.63 -8.00
C LEU A 47 10.90 -1.81 -8.71
N ILE A 48 10.22 -2.95 -8.48
CA ILE A 48 8.89 -3.21 -9.03
C ILE A 48 7.88 -2.21 -8.46
N GLU A 49 7.86 -2.03 -7.16
CA GLU A 49 6.98 -1.09 -6.47
C GLU A 49 7.19 0.35 -6.98
N SER A 50 8.45 0.76 -7.18
CA SER A 50 8.78 2.07 -7.77
C SER A 50 8.28 2.17 -9.22
N ALA A 51 8.41 1.11 -10.03
CA ALA A 51 7.89 1.11 -11.40
C ALA A 51 6.36 1.21 -11.44
N ILE A 52 5.64 0.54 -10.52
CA ILE A 52 4.20 0.67 -10.38
C ILE A 52 3.82 2.10 -9.93
N ILE A 53 4.53 2.67 -8.95
CA ILE A 53 4.31 4.07 -8.51
C ILE A 53 4.45 5.03 -9.69
N GLY A 54 5.53 4.92 -10.47
CA GLY A 54 5.83 5.80 -11.60
C GLY A 54 4.93 5.60 -12.82
N SER A 55 4.13 4.53 -12.86
CA SER A 55 3.26 4.22 -13.99
C SER A 55 1.92 4.93 -13.87
N ALA A 56 1.35 5.32 -15.01
CA ALA A 56 0.01 5.89 -15.10
C ALA A 56 -1.08 4.81 -14.92
N VAL A 57 -0.78 3.58 -15.33
CA VAL A 57 -1.71 2.46 -15.34
C VAL A 57 -0.94 1.15 -15.22
N VAL A 58 -1.54 0.17 -14.55
CA VAL A 58 -1.08 -1.22 -14.53
C VAL A 58 -1.94 -2.03 -15.50
N VAL A 59 -1.30 -2.67 -16.46
CA VAL A 59 -1.95 -3.62 -17.37
C VAL A 59 -1.65 -5.02 -16.89
N LEU A 60 -2.69 -5.75 -16.52
CA LEU A 60 -2.61 -7.11 -16.03
C LEU A 60 -3.01 -8.10 -17.13
N LEU A 61 -2.06 -8.93 -17.55
CA LEU A 61 -2.32 -10.05 -18.47
C LEU A 61 -2.77 -11.26 -17.67
N TRP A 62 -4.07 -11.54 -17.68
CA TRP A 62 -4.68 -12.59 -16.90
C TRP A 62 -4.79 -13.89 -17.68
N SER A 63 -4.30 -14.97 -17.09
CA SER A 63 -4.31 -16.33 -17.62
C SER A 63 -4.37 -17.35 -16.47
N ALA A 64 -4.49 -18.63 -16.79
CA ALA A 64 -4.41 -19.70 -15.79
C ALA A 64 -3.08 -19.68 -15.01
N GLN A 65 -1.97 -19.31 -15.66
CA GLN A 65 -0.67 -19.16 -15.03
C GLN A 65 -0.63 -17.93 -14.11
N ALA A 66 -1.13 -16.79 -14.59
CA ALA A 66 -1.20 -15.55 -13.79
C ALA A 66 -2.07 -15.72 -12.53
N ALA A 67 -3.08 -16.58 -12.57
CA ALA A 67 -3.95 -16.86 -11.43
C ALA A 67 -3.22 -17.56 -10.26
N THR A 68 -2.04 -18.13 -10.49
CA THR A 68 -1.23 -18.84 -9.49
C THR A 68 0.15 -18.21 -9.27
N ASP A 69 0.42 -17.09 -9.92
CA ASP A 69 1.69 -16.39 -9.85
C ASP A 69 1.69 -15.38 -8.68
N GLU A 70 2.56 -15.59 -7.69
CA GLU A 70 2.68 -14.76 -6.49
C GLU A 70 3.08 -13.31 -6.81
N TRP A 71 3.87 -13.09 -7.86
CA TRP A 71 4.28 -11.75 -8.27
C TRP A 71 3.13 -10.98 -8.92
N VAL A 72 2.35 -11.65 -9.75
CA VAL A 72 1.13 -11.07 -10.34
C VAL A 72 0.15 -10.67 -9.25
N GLU A 73 -0.08 -11.55 -8.27
CA GLU A 73 -0.93 -11.22 -7.11
C GLU A 73 -0.39 -10.03 -6.33
N ARG A 74 0.89 -10.04 -5.98
CA ARG A 74 1.56 -8.96 -5.24
C ARG A 74 1.45 -7.62 -5.97
N ASN A 75 1.77 -7.58 -7.26
CA ASN A 75 1.74 -6.38 -8.08
C ASN A 75 0.32 -5.80 -8.15
N THR A 76 -0.68 -6.66 -8.28
CA THR A 76 -2.09 -6.27 -8.34
C THR A 76 -2.56 -5.69 -7.01
N LEU A 77 -2.24 -6.35 -5.90
CA LEU A 77 -2.57 -5.86 -4.55
C LEU A 77 -1.88 -4.51 -4.26
N PHE A 78 -0.62 -4.36 -4.68
CA PHE A 78 0.11 -3.12 -4.48
C PHE A 78 -0.49 -1.97 -5.31
N ALA A 79 -0.82 -2.21 -6.58
CA ALA A 79 -1.51 -1.23 -7.42
C ALA A 79 -2.85 -0.81 -6.80
N GLY A 80 -3.64 -1.77 -6.30
CA GLY A 80 -4.91 -1.50 -5.62
C GLY A 80 -4.76 -0.65 -4.36
N ARG A 81 -3.73 -0.89 -3.54
CA ARG A 81 -3.42 -0.07 -2.35
C ARG A 81 -3.09 1.38 -2.69
N LEU A 82 -2.49 1.62 -3.84
CA LEU A 82 -2.15 2.97 -4.34
C LEU A 82 -3.27 3.60 -5.18
N HIS A 83 -4.43 2.96 -5.26
CA HIS A 83 -5.54 3.38 -6.14
C HIS A 83 -5.11 3.58 -7.60
N LYS A 84 -4.09 2.85 -8.06
CA LYS A 84 -3.67 2.87 -9.46
C LYS A 84 -4.74 2.24 -10.35
N PRO A 85 -5.03 2.84 -11.51
CA PRO A 85 -5.90 2.20 -12.50
C PRO A 85 -5.30 0.85 -12.93
N VAL A 86 -6.12 -0.21 -12.89
CA VAL A 86 -5.73 -1.55 -13.36
C VAL A 86 -6.59 -1.90 -14.57
N LEU A 87 -5.96 -2.15 -15.70
CA LEU A 87 -6.60 -2.65 -16.92
C LEU A 87 -6.37 -4.15 -17.02
N LEU A 88 -7.46 -4.89 -17.03
CA LEU A 88 -7.45 -6.34 -17.12
C LEU A 88 -7.55 -6.80 -18.57
N VAL A 89 -6.62 -7.63 -18.98
CA VAL A 89 -6.58 -8.30 -20.28
C VAL A 89 -6.65 -9.80 -20.05
N THR A 90 -7.72 -10.45 -20.46
CA THR A 90 -7.87 -11.90 -20.31
C THR A 90 -7.38 -12.63 -21.57
N LEU A 91 -6.37 -13.49 -21.37
CA LEU A 91 -5.73 -14.25 -22.46
C LEU A 91 -6.40 -15.60 -22.72
N ASP A 92 -7.09 -16.13 -21.73
CA ASP A 92 -7.81 -17.41 -21.81
C ASP A 92 -9.15 -17.33 -21.07
N ALA A 93 -9.82 -18.46 -20.89
CA ALA A 93 -11.12 -18.55 -20.22
C ALA A 93 -11.04 -18.56 -18.68
N THR A 94 -9.87 -18.36 -18.10
CA THR A 94 -9.68 -18.34 -16.64
C THR A 94 -10.34 -17.12 -16.05
N LEU A 95 -11.31 -17.33 -15.17
CA LEU A 95 -12.03 -16.24 -14.52
C LEU A 95 -11.15 -15.57 -13.45
N PRO A 96 -11.00 -14.25 -13.48
CA PRO A 96 -10.34 -13.52 -12.42
C PRO A 96 -11.19 -13.54 -11.15
N PRO A 97 -10.56 -13.48 -9.95
CA PRO A 97 -11.28 -13.43 -8.69
C PRO A 97 -12.13 -12.15 -8.58
N ASN A 98 -13.24 -12.23 -7.85
CA ASN A 98 -14.17 -11.10 -7.69
C ASN A 98 -13.50 -9.84 -7.12
N THR A 99 -12.50 -10.00 -6.26
CA THR A 99 -11.71 -8.88 -5.70
C THR A 99 -10.94 -8.13 -6.78
N LEU A 100 -10.40 -8.84 -7.76
CA LEU A 100 -9.73 -8.24 -8.91
C LEU A 100 -10.72 -7.55 -9.85
N ILE A 101 -11.86 -8.21 -10.14
CA ILE A 101 -12.93 -7.64 -10.99
C ILE A 101 -13.45 -6.31 -10.41
N ALA A 102 -13.54 -6.21 -9.08
CA ALA A 102 -14.00 -5.00 -8.41
C ALA A 102 -13.00 -3.83 -8.50
N GLN A 103 -11.71 -4.10 -8.77
CA GLN A 103 -10.64 -3.10 -8.81
C GLN A 103 -10.15 -2.79 -10.22
N ALA A 104 -10.41 -3.67 -11.17
CA ALA A 104 -9.87 -3.59 -12.52
C ALA A 104 -10.96 -3.32 -13.56
N THR A 105 -10.59 -2.58 -14.61
CA THR A 105 -11.45 -2.41 -15.78
C THR A 105 -11.07 -3.47 -16.83
N LEU A 106 -12.02 -4.29 -17.27
CA LEU A 106 -11.80 -5.22 -18.37
C LEU A 106 -11.59 -4.41 -19.66
N ALA A 107 -10.35 -4.42 -20.17
CA ALA A 107 -9.97 -3.65 -21.34
C ALA A 107 -10.03 -4.47 -22.64
N ALA A 108 -9.65 -5.76 -22.58
CA ALA A 108 -9.61 -6.62 -23.76
C ALA A 108 -9.67 -8.10 -23.38
N GLN A 109 -10.06 -8.91 -24.36
CA GLN A 109 -10.09 -10.37 -24.24
C GLN A 109 -9.69 -11.01 -25.57
N GLY A 110 -8.85 -12.03 -25.53
CA GLY A 110 -8.49 -12.85 -26.69
C GLY A 110 -6.99 -13.00 -26.92
N ALA A 111 -6.63 -13.34 -28.16
CA ALA A 111 -5.23 -13.54 -28.54
C ALA A 111 -4.41 -12.24 -28.47
N CYS A 112 -3.15 -12.35 -28.10
CA CYS A 112 -2.23 -11.24 -27.81
C CYS A 112 -2.21 -10.15 -28.90
N SER A 113 -2.10 -10.54 -30.15
CA SER A 113 -2.03 -9.59 -31.29
C SER A 113 -3.28 -8.72 -31.46
N ALA A 114 -4.47 -9.26 -31.11
CA ALA A 114 -5.71 -8.51 -31.15
C ALA A 114 -5.89 -7.59 -29.94
N VAL A 115 -5.38 -8.01 -28.82
CA VAL A 115 -5.53 -7.33 -27.52
C VAL A 115 -4.72 -6.04 -27.45
N ALA A 116 -3.51 -6.01 -28.00
CA ALA A 116 -2.66 -4.80 -27.99
C ALA A 116 -3.38 -3.59 -28.61
N ALA A 117 -4.03 -3.78 -29.77
CA ALA A 117 -4.79 -2.71 -30.43
C ALA A 117 -6.05 -2.30 -29.62
N SER A 118 -6.71 -3.28 -28.98
CA SER A 118 -7.93 -3.04 -28.18
C SER A 118 -7.64 -2.32 -26.87
N LEU A 119 -6.40 -2.39 -26.36
CA LEU A 119 -6.00 -1.74 -25.11
C LEU A 119 -5.81 -0.23 -25.26
N LEU A 120 -5.30 0.23 -26.40
CA LEU A 120 -4.91 1.64 -26.61
C LEU A 120 -6.02 2.67 -26.25
N PRO A 121 -7.31 2.45 -26.59
CA PRO A 121 -8.38 3.38 -26.23
C PRO A 121 -8.64 3.52 -24.73
N HIS A 122 -8.16 2.57 -23.92
CA HIS A 122 -8.34 2.56 -22.48
C HIS A 122 -7.16 3.19 -21.73
N LEU A 123 -6.06 3.49 -22.44
CA LEU A 123 -4.87 4.09 -21.85
C LEU A 123 -5.02 5.62 -21.77
N PRO A 124 -4.44 6.28 -20.75
CA PRO A 124 -4.29 7.73 -20.77
C PRO A 124 -3.41 8.16 -21.96
N ALA A 125 -3.54 9.40 -22.41
CA ALA A 125 -2.74 9.89 -23.54
C ALA A 125 -1.23 9.69 -23.33
N PRO A 126 -0.45 9.32 -24.34
CA PRO A 126 0.98 9.02 -24.21
C PRO A 126 1.82 10.25 -23.80
N ASP A 127 1.31 11.44 -24.04
CA ASP A 127 1.91 12.73 -23.67
C ASP A 127 1.08 13.48 -22.63
N SER A 128 0.39 12.73 -21.76
CA SER A 128 -0.46 13.34 -20.72
C SER A 128 0.30 14.38 -19.91
N ALA A 129 -0.25 15.59 -19.85
CA ALA A 129 0.25 16.68 -19.02
C ALA A 129 -0.35 16.66 -17.60
N ASP A 130 -0.96 15.56 -17.18
CA ASP A 130 -1.55 15.41 -15.85
C ASP A 130 -0.47 15.65 -14.76
N PRO A 131 -0.63 16.66 -13.89
CA PRO A 131 0.32 16.97 -12.84
C PRO A 131 0.52 15.82 -11.85
N PHE A 132 -0.52 15.00 -11.63
CA PHE A 132 -0.46 13.84 -10.74
C PHE A 132 0.43 12.74 -11.32
N LEU A 133 0.35 12.45 -12.61
CA LEU A 133 1.25 11.48 -13.25
C LEU A 133 2.72 11.91 -13.17
N GLY A 134 2.98 13.20 -13.42
CA GLY A 134 4.33 13.77 -13.28
C GLY A 134 4.84 13.71 -11.82
N LEU A 135 3.97 13.81 -10.83
CA LEU A 135 4.31 13.61 -9.42
C LEU A 135 4.66 12.14 -9.15
N CYS A 136 3.89 11.19 -9.67
CA CYS A 136 4.16 9.76 -9.52
C CYS A 136 5.52 9.37 -10.12
N GLU A 137 5.86 9.87 -11.30
CA GLU A 137 7.18 9.67 -11.91
C GLU A 137 8.32 10.22 -11.04
N GLN A 138 8.12 11.39 -10.44
CA GLN A 138 9.10 11.97 -9.50
C GLN A 138 9.21 11.16 -8.21
N ALA A 139 8.10 10.65 -7.67
CA ALA A 139 8.07 9.83 -6.46
C ALA A 139 8.79 8.48 -6.64
N ALA A 140 8.79 7.95 -7.87
CA ALA A 140 9.48 6.72 -8.25
C ALA A 140 10.94 6.92 -8.67
N HIS A 141 11.42 8.16 -8.74
CA HIS A 141 12.72 8.48 -9.31
C HIS A 141 13.88 7.98 -8.43
N GLU A 142 14.97 7.53 -9.03
CA GLU A 142 16.19 7.07 -8.33
C GLU A 142 16.84 8.17 -7.47
N TYR A 143 16.77 9.45 -7.89
CA TYR A 143 17.35 10.56 -7.16
C TYR A 143 16.48 11.02 -5.99
N ILE A 144 17.07 11.02 -4.81
CA ILE A 144 16.44 11.44 -3.55
C ILE A 144 15.78 12.82 -3.66
N ALA A 145 16.45 13.77 -4.33
CA ALA A 145 15.96 15.13 -4.50
C ALA A 145 14.60 15.16 -5.22
N ARG A 146 14.43 14.33 -6.26
CA ARG A 146 13.17 14.23 -7.02
C ARG A 146 12.04 13.65 -6.17
N ARG A 147 12.32 12.60 -5.39
CA ARG A 147 11.31 12.05 -4.47
C ARG A 147 10.89 13.05 -3.39
N LYS A 148 11.86 13.83 -2.86
CA LYS A 148 11.53 14.91 -1.90
C LYS A 148 10.72 16.03 -2.53
N GLU A 149 10.95 16.38 -3.80
CA GLU A 149 10.17 17.34 -4.54
C GLU A 149 8.74 16.83 -4.79
N ALA A 150 8.58 15.55 -5.14
CA ALA A 150 7.27 14.90 -5.27
C ALA A 150 6.44 15.02 -3.98
N ILE A 151 7.05 14.82 -2.81
CA ILE A 151 6.37 14.97 -1.52
C ILE A 151 5.88 16.41 -1.30
N GLU A 152 6.68 17.43 -1.64
CA GLU A 152 6.22 18.83 -1.52
C GLU A 152 5.05 19.14 -2.48
N ARG A 153 5.10 18.61 -3.69
CA ARG A 153 3.98 18.73 -4.65
C ARG A 153 2.73 18.02 -4.13
N ALA A 154 2.90 16.80 -3.57
CA ALA A 154 1.80 16.05 -2.96
C ALA A 154 1.12 16.85 -1.84
N LYS A 155 1.91 17.50 -0.96
CA LYS A 155 1.38 18.39 0.08
C LYS A 155 0.56 19.54 -0.51
N ALA A 156 1.04 20.16 -1.59
CA ALA A 156 0.34 21.26 -2.22
C ALA A 156 -1.00 20.80 -2.84
N MET A 157 -1.03 19.63 -3.49
CA MET A 157 -2.25 19.05 -4.06
C MET A 157 -3.24 18.64 -2.98
N LEU A 158 -2.77 18.01 -1.88
CA LEU A 158 -3.62 17.66 -0.72
C LEU A 158 -4.27 18.91 -0.10
N ALA A 159 -3.52 20.02 0.02
CA ALA A 159 -4.05 21.27 0.54
C ALA A 159 -5.15 21.87 -0.35
N GLN A 160 -5.18 21.51 -1.65
CA GLN A 160 -6.21 21.89 -2.62
C GLN A 160 -7.36 20.87 -2.67
N GLY A 161 -7.24 19.75 -1.96
CA GLY A 161 -8.22 18.65 -1.97
C GLY A 161 -8.14 17.76 -3.22
N GLU A 162 -7.05 17.87 -3.98
CA GLU A 162 -6.84 17.12 -5.22
C GLU A 162 -6.22 15.75 -4.93
N HIS A 163 -6.65 14.72 -5.65
CA HIS A 163 -6.07 13.36 -5.63
C HIS A 163 -5.85 12.76 -4.23
N ARG A 164 -6.72 13.09 -3.28
CA ARG A 164 -6.53 12.69 -1.86
C ARG A 164 -6.48 11.18 -1.69
N GLU A 165 -7.33 10.45 -2.41
CA GLU A 165 -7.43 9.00 -2.30
C GLU A 165 -6.16 8.30 -2.80
N GLU A 166 -5.46 8.87 -3.78
CA GLU A 166 -4.22 8.34 -4.34
C GLU A 166 -2.98 8.83 -3.61
N LEU A 167 -2.99 10.10 -3.17
CA LEU A 167 -1.82 10.72 -2.55
C LEU A 167 -1.54 10.22 -1.13
N LEU A 168 -2.59 9.97 -0.33
CA LEU A 168 -2.40 9.49 1.04
C LEU A 168 -1.73 8.10 1.07
N PRO A 169 -2.17 7.08 0.30
CA PRO A 169 -1.47 5.80 0.22
C PRO A 169 -0.05 5.92 -0.34
N LEU A 170 0.20 6.81 -1.30
CA LEU A 170 1.54 7.05 -1.84
C LEU A 170 2.48 7.62 -0.78
N LEU A 171 2.04 8.63 -0.02
CA LEU A 171 2.83 9.21 1.07
C LEU A 171 3.06 8.21 2.19
N ASP A 172 2.05 7.41 2.55
CA ASP A 172 2.18 6.34 3.54
C ASP A 172 3.22 5.30 3.10
N TYR A 173 3.18 4.89 1.84
CA TYR A 173 4.20 4.00 1.28
C TYR A 173 5.60 4.62 1.39
N LEU A 174 5.79 5.87 0.96
CA LEU A 174 7.10 6.54 1.02
C LEU A 174 7.59 6.70 2.47
N ALA A 175 6.71 6.98 3.42
CA ALA A 175 7.03 7.13 4.83
C ALA A 175 7.55 5.82 5.46
N HIS A 176 7.05 4.66 5.01
CA HIS A 176 7.38 3.38 5.63
C HIS A 176 8.39 2.55 4.83
N HIS A 177 8.44 2.69 3.51
CA HIS A 177 9.16 1.78 2.62
C HIS A 177 10.28 2.41 1.78
N ASP A 178 10.38 3.75 1.70
CA ASP A 178 11.50 4.38 0.97
C ASP A 178 12.83 3.98 1.60
N LEU A 179 13.83 3.71 0.77
CA LEU A 179 15.17 3.29 1.22
C LEU A 179 15.90 4.38 1.99
N MET A 180 15.53 5.65 1.83
CA MET A 180 16.23 6.80 2.38
C MET A 180 15.46 7.44 3.53
N ASN A 181 16.06 7.46 4.72
CA ASN A 181 15.45 8.06 5.93
C ASN A 181 14.90 9.47 5.69
N GLY A 182 15.66 10.34 5.02
CA GLY A 182 15.24 11.71 4.81
C GLY A 182 14.08 11.87 3.79
N VAL A 183 13.70 10.82 3.04
CA VAL A 183 12.47 10.75 2.26
C VAL A 183 11.33 10.29 3.17
N ARG A 184 11.57 9.24 3.97
CA ARG A 184 10.58 8.72 4.94
C ARG A 184 10.11 9.80 5.92
N GLU A 185 11.06 10.50 6.55
CA GLU A 185 10.76 11.59 7.49
C GLU A 185 9.93 12.69 6.84
N LYS A 186 10.26 13.05 5.60
CA LYS A 186 9.56 14.10 4.86
C LYS A 186 8.14 13.66 4.48
N ALA A 187 7.97 12.41 4.07
CA ALA A 187 6.65 11.85 3.75
C ALA A 187 5.77 11.76 5.00
N GLN A 188 6.33 11.32 6.13
CA GLN A 188 5.63 11.30 7.42
C GLN A 188 5.18 12.71 7.84
N ALA A 189 6.07 13.70 7.74
CA ALA A 189 5.72 15.08 8.05
C ALA A 189 4.61 15.64 7.12
N ALA A 190 4.50 15.14 5.88
CA ALA A 190 3.42 15.50 4.98
C ALA A 190 2.08 14.91 5.42
N LEU A 191 2.07 13.65 5.85
CA LEU A 191 0.90 12.97 6.41
C LEU A 191 0.43 13.64 7.71
N ASP A 192 1.37 13.95 8.60
CA ASP A 192 1.06 14.60 9.87
C ASP A 192 0.43 16.01 9.66
N ALA A 193 0.90 16.74 8.64
CA ALA A 193 0.36 18.05 8.29
C ALA A 193 -1.04 17.99 7.67
N ASP A 194 -1.38 16.89 6.98
CA ASP A 194 -2.70 16.68 6.38
C ASP A 194 -3.73 16.17 7.40
N THR A 195 -3.27 15.52 8.46
CA THR A 195 -4.16 15.16 9.56
C THR A 195 -4.64 16.44 10.22
N PRO A 196 -5.93 16.82 10.12
CA PRO A 196 -6.40 18.04 10.78
C PRO A 196 -6.03 17.93 12.25
N PRO A 197 -5.47 19.00 12.86
CA PRO A 197 -5.25 19.00 14.30
C PRO A 197 -6.58 18.60 14.92
N PRO A 198 -6.60 17.63 15.85
CA PRO A 198 -7.84 17.13 16.42
C PRO A 198 -8.70 18.34 16.81
N GLN A 199 -9.80 18.56 16.07
CA GLN A 199 -10.70 19.70 16.30
C GLN A 199 -11.18 19.59 17.74
N ASN A 200 -10.69 20.48 18.60
CA ASN A 200 -10.89 20.45 20.05
C ASN A 200 -10.35 19.17 20.73
N ALA A 201 -9.07 18.86 20.49
CA ALA A 201 -8.31 18.29 21.58
C ALA A 201 -8.05 19.40 22.63
N GLN A 202 -9.08 19.86 23.29
CA GLN A 202 -8.98 19.71 24.75
C GLN A 202 -8.72 18.23 24.90
N VAL A 203 -7.43 17.87 24.96
CA VAL A 203 -6.96 16.61 25.50
C VAL A 203 -7.48 16.64 26.92
N ARG A 204 -8.76 16.28 27.10
CA ARG A 204 -9.14 15.68 28.36
C ARG A 204 -8.23 14.48 28.40
N PRO A 205 -7.25 14.47 29.32
CA PRO A 205 -6.44 13.28 29.47
C PRO A 205 -7.43 12.14 29.55
N LEU A 206 -7.32 11.16 28.65
CA LEU A 206 -8.21 9.99 28.58
C LEU A 206 -8.35 9.36 29.97
N PHE A 207 -7.44 9.73 30.86
CA PHE A 207 -7.35 9.31 32.25
C PHE A 207 -6.98 10.51 33.14
N PRO A 208 -7.50 10.60 34.35
CA PRO A 208 -7.06 11.55 35.34
C PRO A 208 -5.53 11.52 35.49
N PRO A 209 -4.84 12.65 35.76
CA PRO A 209 -3.40 12.69 35.91
C PRO A 209 -2.83 11.69 36.93
N GLU A 210 -3.58 11.38 37.96
CA GLU A 210 -3.27 10.38 38.97
C GLU A 210 -3.20 8.94 38.43
N ASP A 211 -3.92 8.66 37.36
CA ASP A 211 -3.96 7.33 36.71
C ASP A 211 -2.92 7.18 35.60
N ALA A 212 -2.24 8.24 35.19
CA ALA A 212 -1.30 8.22 34.04
C ALA A 212 -0.20 7.14 34.16
N ARG A 213 0.29 6.89 35.36
CA ARG A 213 1.32 5.85 35.66
C ARG A 213 0.79 4.42 35.46
N PHE A 214 -0.52 4.24 35.40
CA PHE A 214 -1.15 2.94 35.22
C PHE A 214 -1.62 2.67 33.77
N ILE A 215 -1.35 3.60 32.85
CA ILE A 215 -1.73 3.44 31.47
C ILE A 215 -0.75 2.51 30.75
N ILE A 216 -1.29 1.49 30.09
CA ILE A 216 -0.55 0.59 29.22
C ILE A 216 -1.06 0.71 27.79
N GLY A 217 -0.14 0.86 26.84
CA GLY A 217 -0.43 0.79 25.41
C GLY A 217 -0.27 -0.65 24.93
N VAL A 218 -1.29 -1.18 24.27
CA VAL A 218 -1.29 -2.54 23.71
C VAL A 218 -1.49 -2.45 22.21
N THR A 219 -0.59 -3.04 21.46
CA THR A 219 -0.67 -3.12 19.99
C THR A 219 -1.44 -4.39 19.60
N CYS A 220 -2.50 -4.22 18.82
CA CYS A 220 -3.26 -5.34 18.29
C CYS A 220 -2.54 -6.00 17.09
N PRO A 221 -2.96 -7.19 16.64
CA PRO A 221 -2.38 -7.86 15.47
C PRO A 221 -2.39 -7.02 14.18
N ASN A 222 -3.30 -6.05 14.08
CA ASN A 222 -3.41 -5.14 12.94
C ASN A 222 -2.63 -3.83 13.11
N GLY A 223 -1.74 -3.74 14.12
CA GLY A 223 -0.85 -2.60 14.34
C GLY A 223 -1.46 -1.39 15.07
N HIS A 224 -2.76 -1.40 15.43
CA HIS A 224 -3.37 -0.30 16.17
C HIS A 224 -2.99 -0.36 17.65
N ILE A 225 -2.70 0.81 18.25
CA ILE A 225 -2.45 0.92 19.69
C ILE A 225 -3.74 1.29 20.41
N THR A 226 -4.09 0.51 21.43
CA THR A 226 -5.20 0.80 22.34
C THR A 226 -4.66 0.96 23.75
N TYR A 227 -5.08 2.02 24.45
CA TYR A 227 -4.62 2.32 25.79
C TYR A 227 -5.62 1.80 26.83
N PHE A 228 -5.12 1.12 27.84
CA PHE A 228 -5.92 0.57 28.94
C PHE A 228 -5.36 1.08 30.29
N ASN A 229 -6.25 1.29 31.25
CA ASN A 229 -5.84 1.53 32.61
C ASN A 229 -5.55 0.19 33.30
N ARG A 230 -4.28 -0.10 33.59
CA ARG A 230 -3.82 -1.35 34.23
C ARG A 230 -4.55 -1.64 35.54
N ARG A 231 -4.75 -0.62 36.36
CA ARG A 231 -5.43 -0.76 37.65
C ARG A 231 -6.88 -1.25 37.48
N ARG A 232 -7.62 -0.68 36.53
CA ARG A 232 -8.97 -1.15 36.20
C ARG A 232 -8.98 -2.57 35.64
N LEU A 233 -8.03 -2.92 34.78
CA LEU A 233 -7.91 -4.30 34.28
C LEU A 233 -7.73 -5.28 35.45
N CYS A 234 -6.85 -4.99 36.40
CA CYS A 234 -6.56 -5.87 37.53
C CYS A 234 -7.75 -6.01 38.50
N HIS A 235 -8.59 -4.98 38.65
CA HIS A 235 -9.67 -4.98 39.63
C HIS A 235 -11.05 -5.27 39.01
N ASP A 236 -11.30 -4.78 37.82
CA ASP A 236 -12.66 -4.74 37.25
C ASP A 236 -12.89 -5.73 36.11
N THR A 237 -11.81 -6.36 35.61
CA THR A 237 -11.89 -7.27 34.45
C THR A 237 -11.70 -8.71 34.84
N VAL A 238 -12.50 -9.60 34.23
CA VAL A 238 -12.36 -11.03 34.42
C VAL A 238 -11.02 -11.51 33.87
N ILE A 239 -10.26 -12.24 34.70
CA ILE A 239 -8.99 -12.83 34.33
C ILE A 239 -9.25 -14.01 33.39
N ALA A 240 -8.78 -13.92 32.14
CA ALA A 240 -8.93 -15.00 31.16
C ALA A 240 -8.01 -16.18 31.49
N GLU A 241 -6.81 -15.92 32.00
CA GLU A 241 -5.83 -16.96 32.32
C GLU A 241 -4.85 -16.47 33.39
N ARG A 242 -4.55 -17.35 34.34
CA ARG A 242 -3.46 -17.15 35.33
C ARG A 242 -2.28 -18.02 34.96
N VAL A 243 -1.13 -17.42 34.79
CA VAL A 243 0.11 -18.13 34.45
C VAL A 243 1.16 -17.83 35.51
N VAL A 244 1.70 -18.89 36.14
CA VAL A 244 2.85 -18.75 37.04
C VAL A 244 4.11 -19.06 36.25
N ARG A 245 5.00 -18.09 36.11
CA ARG A 245 6.29 -18.26 35.43
C ARG A 245 7.43 -17.77 36.30
N ALA A 246 8.40 -18.65 36.59
CA ALA A 246 9.54 -18.32 37.44
C ALA A 246 9.14 -17.72 38.83
N GLY A 247 8.06 -18.21 39.42
CA GLY A 247 7.56 -17.72 40.72
C GLY A 247 6.76 -16.39 40.64
N LEU A 248 6.52 -15.90 39.45
CA LEU A 248 5.70 -14.69 39.21
C LEU A 248 4.34 -15.10 38.64
N GLU A 249 3.28 -14.59 39.25
CA GLU A 249 1.92 -14.74 38.73
C GLU A 249 1.63 -13.61 37.74
N VAL A 250 1.34 -13.96 36.46
CA VAL A 250 0.94 -13.04 35.41
C VAL A 250 -0.49 -13.35 35.04
N HIS A 251 -1.34 -12.33 35.10
CA HIS A 251 -2.71 -12.41 34.66
C HIS A 251 -2.79 -12.07 33.16
N ARG A 252 -3.53 -12.87 32.40
CA ARG A 252 -3.84 -12.59 31.01
C ARG A 252 -5.30 -12.16 30.89
N TYR A 253 -5.53 -11.11 30.12
CA TYR A 253 -6.84 -10.53 29.87
C TYR A 253 -7.18 -10.63 28.41
N ASP A 254 -8.41 -11.01 28.08
CA ASP A 254 -8.94 -10.92 26.74
C ASP A 254 -9.51 -9.51 26.53
N LEU A 255 -8.87 -8.78 25.64
CA LEU A 255 -9.18 -7.38 25.35
C LEU A 255 -9.57 -7.22 23.88
N VAL A 256 -10.23 -6.14 23.56
CA VAL A 256 -10.67 -5.82 22.20
C VAL A 256 -10.05 -4.50 21.77
N CYS A 257 -9.46 -4.47 20.58
CA CYS A 257 -8.93 -3.25 20.00
C CYS A 257 -10.03 -2.20 19.81
N GLY A 258 -9.84 -1.01 20.32
CA GLY A 258 -10.81 0.09 20.21
C GLY A 258 -11.09 0.47 18.75
N THR A 259 -10.10 0.32 17.86
CA THR A 259 -10.18 0.72 16.44
C THR A 259 -10.79 -0.38 15.57
N CYS A 260 -10.16 -1.57 15.51
CA CYS A 260 -10.53 -2.60 14.53
C CYS A 260 -11.32 -3.79 15.13
N LYS A 261 -11.57 -3.77 16.43
CA LYS A 261 -12.30 -4.83 17.18
C LYS A 261 -11.58 -6.19 17.20
N ALA A 262 -10.32 -6.28 16.78
CA ALA A 262 -9.53 -7.49 16.91
C ALA A 262 -9.35 -7.87 18.38
N GLU A 263 -9.48 -9.16 18.67
CA GLU A 263 -9.25 -9.70 20.00
C GLU A 263 -7.75 -9.80 20.30
N MET A 264 -7.38 -9.51 21.54
CA MET A 264 -5.99 -9.54 22.01
C MET A 264 -5.96 -10.21 23.37
N ARG A 265 -5.02 -11.14 23.56
CA ARG A 265 -4.75 -11.72 24.89
C ARG A 265 -3.47 -11.11 25.45
N VAL A 266 -3.61 -10.28 26.46
CA VAL A 266 -2.56 -9.41 26.96
C VAL A 266 -2.13 -9.83 28.35
N PRO A 267 -0.84 -10.10 28.58
CA PRO A 267 -0.31 -10.34 29.93
C PRO A 267 -0.17 -8.99 30.67
N VAL A 268 -0.64 -8.93 31.89
CA VAL A 268 -0.55 -7.77 32.77
C VAL A 268 -0.01 -8.19 34.12
N ASP A 269 1.04 -7.50 34.56
CA ASP A 269 1.55 -7.64 35.94
C ASP A 269 0.74 -6.72 36.86
N CYS A 270 -0.02 -7.30 37.76
CA CYS A 270 -0.89 -6.58 38.67
C CYS A 270 -0.31 -6.38 40.09
N ARG A 271 0.98 -6.68 40.31
CA ARG A 271 1.58 -6.57 41.64
C ARG A 271 1.66 -5.16 42.19
N ASP A 272 1.75 -4.16 41.29
CA ASP A 272 1.93 -2.76 41.64
C ASP A 272 0.64 -1.94 41.41
N CYS A 273 -0.49 -2.59 41.33
CA CYS A 273 -1.80 -1.94 41.26
C CYS A 273 -2.39 -1.76 42.64
#